data_f27093ee9ca5e5c1cb130c6b058908d3
#
_entry.id   f27093ee9ca5e5c1cb130c6b058908d3
#
_cell.length_a   1.000
_cell.length_b   1.000
_cell.length_c   1.000
_cell.angle_alpha   90.00
_cell.angle_beta   90.00
_cell.angle_gamma   90.00
#
_symmetry.space_group_name_H-M   'P 1'
#
loop_
_entity.id
_entity.type
_entity.pdbx_description
1 polymer ?
#
loop_
_entity_poly.entity_id
_entity_poly.type
_entity_poly.pdbx_seq_one_letter_code
_entity_poly.pdbx_strand_id
1 'polypeptide(L)'
;MRKAINLAVVGLAGLLVLASFAAAQTRDDETTHVPKTRTLIEELNAETKPATPAPKHDLNGAWTGPVASIGHNYPPFTSLGEQRFKLNKPEPVYHLANTNDPLMTCDPLGFPRNVINETRGMRFAQLPDRVIVLYQYQRIWREIWTDGRELPKSIDTKDGTPSRWYGYSVGHWDGDYTFVIDSVGMDERTWLDTAGHPHSVDMRVQERYTRVDHDTLHMSATIDDPKIYISPFEELTDVTFKWIPNQDLEEQICVPSEGIAYMNIIGHPGGSAEPAK
;
A
#
# COMPACT_ATOMS: atom_id res chain seq x y z
N MET A 1 4.54 -7.33 79.57
CA MET A 1 4.21 -6.17 78.77
C MET A 1 5.09 -6.01 77.44
N ARG A 2 5.97 -6.93 77.06
CA ARG A 2 6.81 -6.79 75.84
C ARG A 2 6.33 -7.60 74.62
N LYS A 3 5.33 -8.47 74.76
CA LYS A 3 4.81 -9.29 73.65
C LYS A 3 3.62 -8.70 72.88
N ALA A 4 2.95 -7.69 73.45
CA ALA A 4 1.81 -7.06 72.77
C ALA A 4 2.14 -5.97 71.81
N ILE A 5 3.33 -5.36 71.89
CA ILE A 5 3.74 -4.24 71.02
C ILE A 5 4.21 -4.74 69.63
N ASN A 6 4.74 -5.96 69.54
CA ASN A 6 5.24 -6.48 68.27
C ASN A 6 4.14 -6.98 67.30
N LEU A 7 2.93 -7.27 67.82
CA LEU A 7 1.82 -7.73 66.95
C LEU A 7 1.11 -6.54 66.27
N ALA A 8 1.10 -5.37 66.90
CA ALA A 8 0.45 -4.20 66.35
C ALA A 8 1.24 -3.56 65.19
N VAL A 9 2.58 -3.65 65.23
CA VAL A 9 3.46 -3.10 64.18
C VAL A 9 3.42 -3.96 62.93
N VAL A 10 3.33 -5.27 63.03
CA VAL A 10 3.24 -6.16 61.88
C VAL A 10 1.87 -6.07 61.20
N GLY A 11 0.81 -5.85 61.96
CA GLY A 11 -0.53 -5.64 61.39
C GLY A 11 -0.67 -4.32 60.62
N LEU A 12 0.00 -3.25 61.05
CA LEU A 12 -0.05 -1.98 60.38
C LEU A 12 0.80 -1.95 59.06
N ALA A 13 1.93 -2.64 59.07
CA ALA A 13 2.75 -2.79 57.88
C ALA A 13 2.07 -3.64 56.79
N GLY A 14 1.35 -4.70 57.19
CA GLY A 14 0.57 -5.53 56.28
C GLY A 14 -0.60 -4.80 55.61
N LEU A 15 -1.28 -3.95 56.38
CA LEU A 15 -2.39 -3.13 55.88
C LEU A 15 -1.94 -2.03 54.92
N LEU A 16 -0.77 -1.45 55.16
CA LEU A 16 -0.17 -0.44 54.23
C LEU A 16 0.30 -1.05 52.92
N VAL A 17 0.80 -2.28 52.91
CA VAL A 17 1.22 -2.98 51.69
C VAL A 17 0.01 -3.39 50.85
N LEU A 18 -1.09 -3.86 51.51
CA LEU A 18 -2.32 -4.21 50.78
C LEU A 18 -3.04 -2.98 50.22
N ALA A 19 -3.00 -1.84 50.89
CA ALA A 19 -3.55 -0.59 50.38
C ALA A 19 -2.73 -0.05 49.17
N SER A 20 -1.43 -0.27 49.15
CA SER A 20 -0.58 0.12 48.01
C SER A 20 -0.82 -0.76 46.80
N PHE A 21 -1.12 -2.05 46.96
CA PHE A 21 -1.50 -2.94 45.85
C PHE A 21 -2.90 -2.64 45.32
N ALA A 22 -3.87 -2.29 46.17
CA ALA A 22 -5.19 -1.89 45.70
C ALA A 22 -5.17 -0.56 44.93
N ALA A 23 -4.30 0.39 45.31
CA ALA A 23 -4.16 1.65 44.58
C ALA A 23 -3.43 1.50 43.27
N ALA A 24 -2.63 0.45 43.07
CA ALA A 24 -1.98 0.17 41.78
C ALA A 24 -2.92 -0.51 40.77
N GLN A 25 -3.92 -1.27 41.27
CA GLN A 25 -4.89 -1.95 40.39
C GLN A 25 -6.06 -1.06 39.93
N THR A 26 -6.29 0.07 40.55
CA THR A 26 -7.35 1.01 40.14
C THR A 26 -6.88 2.07 39.14
N ARG A 27 -5.63 1.99 38.68
CA ARG A 27 -5.10 2.94 37.71
C ARG A 27 -5.24 2.52 36.25
N ASP A 28 -5.65 1.27 36.02
CA ASP A 28 -5.73 0.72 34.65
C ASP A 28 -7.11 0.83 33.99
N ASP A 29 -8.11 1.44 34.66
CA ASP A 29 -9.45 1.56 34.10
C ASP A 29 -9.86 3.00 33.74
N GLU A 30 -8.92 3.90 33.71
CA GLU A 30 -9.04 5.12 32.96
C GLU A 30 -8.48 4.86 31.54
N THR A 31 -9.10 3.92 30.83
CA THR A 31 -9.06 3.97 29.37
C THR A 31 -9.65 5.31 28.99
N THR A 32 -8.77 6.27 28.84
CA THR A 32 -9.07 7.52 28.15
C THR A 32 -9.89 7.16 26.95
N HIS A 33 -11.16 7.52 26.96
CA HIS A 33 -11.96 7.58 25.75
C HIS A 33 -11.27 8.60 24.85
N VAL A 34 -10.22 8.16 24.16
CA VAL A 34 -9.72 8.91 23.01
C VAL A 34 -10.92 8.92 22.06
N PRO A 35 -11.53 10.08 21.82
CA PRO A 35 -12.61 10.16 20.86
C PRO A 35 -12.10 9.48 19.61
N LYS A 36 -12.84 8.50 19.08
CA LYS A 36 -12.48 7.82 17.85
C LYS A 36 -12.49 8.88 16.76
N THR A 37 -11.32 9.49 16.54
CA THR A 37 -11.17 10.49 15.49
C THR A 37 -11.47 9.76 14.18
N ARG A 38 -12.43 10.27 13.42
CA ARG A 38 -12.72 9.75 12.09
C ARG A 38 -11.44 9.84 11.27
N THR A 39 -11.16 8.81 10.51
CA THR A 39 -10.12 8.90 9.50
C THR A 39 -10.54 9.90 8.44
N LEU A 40 -9.57 10.52 7.74
CA LEU A 40 -9.86 11.41 6.62
C LEU A 40 -10.84 10.78 5.61
N ILE A 41 -10.70 9.49 5.36
CA ILE A 41 -11.58 8.73 4.46
C ILE A 41 -13.00 8.65 5.01
N GLU A 42 -13.19 8.40 6.32
CA GLU A 42 -14.51 8.39 6.96
C GLU A 42 -15.15 9.78 6.93
N GLU A 43 -14.36 10.84 7.08
CA GLU A 43 -14.84 12.22 6.98
C GLU A 43 -15.27 12.56 5.55
N LEU A 44 -14.46 12.24 4.54
CA LEU A 44 -14.77 12.46 3.13
C LEU A 44 -16.01 11.68 2.68
N ASN A 45 -16.21 10.45 3.18
CA ASN A 45 -17.40 9.66 2.90
C ASN A 45 -18.66 10.16 3.62
N ALA A 46 -18.50 10.84 4.74
CA ALA A 46 -19.62 11.42 5.50
C ALA A 46 -20.11 12.77 4.92
N GLU A 47 -19.31 13.41 4.08
CA GLU A 47 -19.71 14.67 3.43
C GLU A 47 -20.75 14.41 2.34
N THR A 48 -22.00 14.72 2.63
CA THR A 48 -23.11 14.70 1.66
C THR A 48 -23.24 16.07 0.98
N LYS A 49 -22.35 16.37 0.05
CA LYS A 49 -22.49 17.54 -0.83
C LYS A 49 -23.20 17.13 -2.13
N PRO A 50 -24.01 18.02 -2.73
CA PRO A 50 -24.48 17.78 -4.10
C PRO A 50 -23.27 17.57 -5.02
N ALA A 51 -23.31 16.51 -5.82
CA ALA A 51 -22.23 16.22 -6.77
C ALA A 51 -22.10 17.39 -7.77
N THR A 52 -20.92 17.95 -7.85
CA THR A 52 -20.57 18.91 -8.90
C THR A 52 -20.14 18.12 -10.14
N PRO A 53 -20.58 18.51 -11.36
CA PRO A 53 -20.18 17.80 -12.57
C PRO A 53 -18.66 17.69 -12.73
N ALA A 54 -18.18 16.55 -13.19
CA ALA A 54 -16.79 16.35 -13.51
C ALA A 54 -16.32 17.30 -14.62
N PRO A 55 -15.12 17.89 -14.53
CA PRO A 55 -14.50 18.55 -15.66
C PRO A 55 -14.08 17.51 -16.71
N LYS A 56 -14.20 17.87 -17.99
CA LYS A 56 -13.78 17.00 -19.10
C LYS A 56 -12.26 16.94 -19.20
N HIS A 57 -11.75 15.76 -19.50
CA HIS A 57 -10.33 15.50 -19.73
C HIS A 57 -9.42 16.06 -18.62
N ASP A 58 -9.86 15.98 -17.38
CA ASP A 58 -9.12 16.54 -16.25
C ASP A 58 -9.04 15.56 -15.06
N LEU A 59 -7.84 15.10 -14.77
CA LEU A 59 -7.49 14.34 -13.57
C LEU A 59 -6.62 15.15 -12.60
N ASN A 60 -6.23 16.38 -12.96
CA ASN A 60 -5.30 17.17 -12.15
C ASN A 60 -5.75 17.27 -10.69
N GLY A 61 -4.78 17.21 -9.81
CA GLY A 61 -5.00 17.35 -8.37
C GLY A 61 -4.57 16.14 -7.57
N ALA A 62 -4.76 16.23 -6.27
CA ALA A 62 -4.44 15.17 -5.32
C ALA A 62 -5.69 14.38 -4.96
N TRP A 63 -5.51 13.09 -4.86
CA TRP A 63 -6.54 12.10 -4.60
C TRP A 63 -6.11 11.17 -3.49
N THR A 64 -7.02 10.76 -2.63
CA THR A 64 -6.78 9.76 -1.57
C THR A 64 -7.78 8.62 -1.69
N GLY A 65 -7.32 7.42 -1.43
CA GLY A 65 -8.10 6.19 -1.52
C GLY A 65 -7.18 4.97 -1.62
N PRO A 66 -7.76 3.79 -1.85
CA PRO A 66 -9.19 3.50 -1.95
C PRO A 66 -9.96 3.76 -0.65
N VAL A 67 -11.19 4.22 -0.77
CA VAL A 67 -12.05 4.53 0.39
C VAL A 67 -12.81 3.32 0.94
N ALA A 68 -12.64 2.16 0.31
CA ALA A 68 -13.23 0.88 0.71
C ALA A 68 -12.18 -0.23 0.66
N SER A 69 -12.47 -1.35 1.32
CA SER A 69 -11.65 -2.55 1.20
C SER A 69 -11.71 -3.11 -0.22
N ILE A 70 -10.56 -3.58 -0.70
CA ILE A 70 -10.41 -4.20 -2.01
C ILE A 70 -10.42 -5.71 -1.81
N GLY A 71 -11.31 -6.41 -2.54
CA GLY A 71 -11.29 -7.85 -2.66
C GLY A 71 -10.47 -8.26 -3.88
N HIS A 72 -9.67 -9.30 -3.74
CA HIS A 72 -8.89 -9.87 -4.83
C HIS A 72 -9.46 -11.21 -5.23
N ASN A 73 -9.55 -11.47 -6.54
CA ASN A 73 -10.02 -12.74 -7.08
C ASN A 73 -9.08 -13.22 -8.19
N TYR A 74 -7.95 -13.76 -7.79
CA TYR A 74 -6.93 -14.24 -8.72
C TYR A 74 -7.38 -15.51 -9.43
N PRO A 75 -7.18 -15.63 -10.76
CA PRO A 75 -7.34 -16.88 -11.46
C PRO A 75 -6.25 -17.87 -11.02
N PRO A 76 -6.45 -19.19 -11.29
CA PRO A 76 -5.41 -20.16 -11.01
C PRO A 76 -4.08 -19.83 -11.69
N PHE A 77 -3.01 -20.22 -11.02
CA PHE A 77 -1.66 -20.06 -11.55
C PHE A 77 -1.36 -21.05 -12.68
N THR A 78 -0.45 -20.67 -13.55
CA THR A 78 0.33 -21.61 -14.33
C THR A 78 1.32 -22.36 -13.43
N SER A 79 1.98 -23.40 -13.96
CA SER A 79 3.05 -24.09 -13.20
C SER A 79 4.19 -23.13 -12.78
N LEU A 80 4.53 -22.16 -13.61
CA LEU A 80 5.54 -21.14 -13.29
C LEU A 80 5.03 -20.18 -12.20
N GLY A 81 3.78 -19.74 -12.32
CA GLY A 81 3.14 -18.87 -11.32
C GLY A 81 3.11 -19.51 -9.94
N GLU A 82 2.73 -20.79 -9.87
CA GLU A 82 2.73 -21.53 -8.61
C GLU A 82 4.12 -21.69 -8.01
N GLN A 83 5.14 -21.93 -8.82
CA GLN A 83 6.53 -22.00 -8.35
C GLN A 83 6.99 -20.65 -7.78
N ARG A 84 6.72 -19.54 -8.48
CA ARG A 84 7.09 -18.19 -8.01
C ARG A 84 6.34 -17.81 -6.75
N PHE A 85 5.04 -18.08 -6.69
CA PHE A 85 4.23 -17.79 -5.50
C PHE A 85 4.74 -18.53 -4.25
N LYS A 86 5.15 -19.78 -4.38
CA LYS A 86 5.74 -20.56 -3.27
C LYS A 86 7.08 -20.03 -2.77
N LEU A 87 7.81 -19.28 -3.57
CA LEU A 87 9.08 -18.65 -3.17
C LEU A 87 8.87 -17.35 -2.39
N ASN A 88 7.72 -16.72 -2.57
CA ASN A 88 7.38 -15.49 -1.87
C ASN A 88 6.96 -15.80 -0.43
N LYS A 89 7.45 -15.01 0.50
CA LYS A 89 7.25 -15.17 1.94
C LYS A 89 6.66 -13.89 2.52
N PRO A 90 5.36 -13.65 2.31
CA PRO A 90 4.71 -12.42 2.77
C PRO A 90 4.63 -12.34 4.30
N GLU A 91 4.83 -11.17 4.87
CA GLU A 91 4.45 -10.84 6.23
C GLU A 91 2.92 -10.57 6.26
N PRO A 92 2.14 -11.00 7.24
CA PRO A 92 2.54 -11.57 8.55
C PRO A 92 2.68 -13.10 8.60
N VAL A 93 2.53 -13.82 7.49
CA VAL A 93 2.64 -15.29 7.49
C VAL A 93 4.04 -15.75 7.86
N TYR A 94 5.03 -15.06 7.33
CA TYR A 94 6.44 -15.33 7.56
C TYR A 94 7.06 -14.24 8.42
N HIS A 95 6.84 -14.07 9.63
CA HIS A 95 7.40 -13.04 10.50
C HIS A 95 8.56 -12.22 9.90
N LEU A 96 8.73 -10.98 10.29
CA LEU A 96 9.69 -10.02 9.74
C LEU A 96 11.09 -10.58 9.45
N ALA A 97 11.60 -11.48 10.31
CA ALA A 97 12.93 -12.09 10.13
C ALA A 97 13.05 -13.03 8.92
N ASN A 98 11.95 -13.53 8.40
CA ASN A 98 11.91 -14.58 7.38
C ASN A 98 11.19 -14.15 6.09
N THR A 99 10.63 -12.96 6.06
CA THR A 99 9.99 -12.43 4.87
C THR A 99 11.02 -12.07 3.80
N ASN A 100 10.63 -12.21 2.54
CA ASN A 100 11.35 -11.67 1.40
C ASN A 100 10.53 -10.62 0.65
N ASP A 101 9.59 -9.99 1.34
CA ASP A 101 8.80 -8.89 0.79
C ASP A 101 9.72 -7.74 0.37
N PRO A 102 9.72 -7.31 -0.91
CA PRO A 102 10.55 -6.20 -1.39
C PRO A 102 10.35 -4.89 -0.62
N LEU A 103 9.18 -4.69 -0.03
CA LEU A 103 8.90 -3.54 0.83
C LEU A 103 9.90 -3.42 1.98
N MET A 104 10.37 -4.54 2.53
CA MET A 104 11.26 -4.54 3.71
C MET A 104 12.68 -4.05 3.39
N THR A 105 13.06 -4.06 2.12
CA THR A 105 14.32 -3.49 1.61
C THR A 105 14.14 -2.15 0.91
N CYS A 106 12.95 -1.58 1.00
CA CYS A 106 12.56 -0.33 0.34
C CYS A 106 12.61 -0.38 -1.20
N ASP A 107 12.48 -1.56 -1.77
CA ASP A 107 12.26 -1.67 -3.22
C ASP A 107 10.90 -1.07 -3.58
N PRO A 108 10.77 -0.46 -4.76
CA PRO A 108 9.49 0.04 -5.22
C PRO A 108 8.41 -1.04 -5.23
N LEU A 109 7.21 -0.68 -4.81
CA LEU A 109 6.12 -1.66 -4.66
C LEU A 109 5.62 -2.24 -5.99
N GLY A 110 5.81 -1.50 -7.09
CA GLY A 110 5.20 -1.84 -8.36
C GLY A 110 3.70 -1.52 -8.39
N PHE A 111 3.06 -1.86 -9.51
CA PHE A 111 1.63 -1.69 -9.71
C PHE A 111 0.94 -3.08 -9.71
N PRO A 112 -0.23 -3.25 -9.12
CA PRO A 112 -1.11 -2.24 -8.50
C PRO A 112 -0.80 -1.94 -7.03
N ARG A 113 0.14 -2.65 -6.42
CA ARG A 113 0.41 -2.60 -4.99
C ARG A 113 0.65 -1.18 -4.45
N ASN A 114 1.34 -0.33 -5.21
CA ASN A 114 1.57 1.06 -4.80
C ASN A 114 0.29 1.92 -4.68
N VAL A 115 -0.81 1.49 -5.29
CA VAL A 115 -2.11 2.21 -5.26
C VAL A 115 -2.99 1.72 -4.12
N ILE A 116 -2.79 0.47 -3.67
CA ILE A 116 -3.64 -0.20 -2.68
C ILE A 116 -2.96 -0.41 -1.33
N ASN A 117 -1.65 -0.14 -1.24
CA ASN A 117 -0.90 -0.28 0.00
C ASN A 117 -1.16 0.89 0.96
N GLU A 118 -0.54 0.86 2.13
CA GLU A 118 -0.81 1.69 3.32
C GLU A 118 -0.94 3.18 3.06
N THR A 119 -0.11 3.75 2.20
CA THR A 119 -0.18 5.16 1.82
C THR A 119 -0.75 5.32 0.42
N ARG A 120 -1.91 5.88 0.37
CA ARG A 120 -2.82 5.82 -0.77
C ARG A 120 -3.01 7.14 -1.49
N GLY A 121 -2.22 8.15 -1.13
CA GLY A 121 -2.26 9.45 -1.79
C GLY A 121 -1.57 9.39 -3.16
N MET A 122 -2.23 9.93 -4.18
CA MET A 122 -1.63 10.16 -5.50
C MET A 122 -2.00 11.54 -6.04
N ARG A 123 -1.16 12.06 -6.92
CA ARG A 123 -1.40 13.33 -7.59
C ARG A 123 -1.19 13.18 -9.08
N PHE A 124 -2.16 13.62 -9.86
CA PHE A 124 -2.02 13.73 -11.30
C PHE A 124 -1.57 15.14 -11.67
N ALA A 125 -0.61 15.22 -12.57
CA ALA A 125 -0.19 16.45 -13.24
C ALA A 125 -0.20 16.21 -14.75
N GLN A 126 -1.15 16.83 -15.43
CA GLN A 126 -1.30 16.71 -16.88
C GLN A 126 -0.44 17.75 -17.58
N LEU A 127 0.38 17.29 -18.51
CA LEU A 127 1.21 18.08 -19.42
C LEU A 127 0.72 17.88 -20.86
N PRO A 128 1.16 18.68 -21.82
CA PRO A 128 0.67 18.59 -23.20
C PRO A 128 0.89 17.25 -23.89
N ASP A 129 1.93 16.50 -23.51
CA ASP A 129 2.36 15.25 -24.16
C ASP A 129 2.40 14.04 -23.21
N ARG A 130 2.08 14.25 -21.93
CA ARG A 130 2.11 13.19 -20.91
C ARG A 130 1.30 13.54 -19.67
N VAL A 131 0.98 12.52 -18.90
CA VAL A 131 0.48 12.65 -17.54
C VAL A 131 1.52 12.12 -16.58
N ILE A 132 1.83 12.87 -15.50
CA ILE A 132 2.68 12.41 -14.42
C ILE A 132 1.79 12.03 -13.26
N VAL A 133 1.92 10.81 -12.76
CA VAL A 133 1.30 10.36 -11.52
C VAL A 133 2.36 10.27 -10.45
N LEU A 134 2.21 11.09 -9.40
CA LEU A 134 3.07 11.06 -8.21
C LEU A 134 2.35 10.25 -7.14
N TYR A 135 3.04 9.28 -6.57
CA TYR A 135 2.54 8.48 -5.45
C TYR A 135 3.14 8.97 -4.14
N GLN A 136 2.34 9.00 -3.09
CA GLN A 136 2.77 9.45 -1.77
C GLN A 136 3.87 8.56 -1.21
N TYR A 137 3.67 7.23 -1.26
CA TYR A 137 4.67 6.29 -0.76
C TYR A 137 5.94 6.35 -1.60
N GLN A 138 7.08 6.47 -0.94
CA GLN A 138 8.43 6.63 -1.52
C GLN A 138 8.61 7.82 -2.48
N ARG A 139 7.61 8.70 -2.62
CA ARG A 139 7.65 9.86 -3.54
C ARG A 139 7.97 9.46 -4.99
N ILE A 140 7.51 8.32 -5.41
CA ILE A 140 7.72 7.78 -6.75
C ILE A 140 6.75 8.43 -7.72
N TRP A 141 7.19 8.54 -8.97
CA TRP A 141 6.38 9.04 -10.07
C TRP A 141 6.35 8.04 -11.23
N ARG A 142 5.29 8.13 -12.02
CA ARG A 142 5.17 7.46 -13.33
C ARG A 142 4.91 8.49 -14.41
N GLU A 143 5.53 8.30 -15.58
CA GLU A 143 5.21 9.04 -16.79
C GLU A 143 4.31 8.19 -17.69
N ILE A 144 3.16 8.73 -18.04
CA ILE A 144 2.20 8.13 -18.96
C ILE A 144 2.19 9.02 -20.21
N TRP A 145 2.70 8.51 -21.31
CA TRP A 145 2.82 9.27 -22.54
C TRP A 145 1.49 9.36 -23.28
N THR A 146 1.12 10.55 -23.74
CA THR A 146 -0.13 10.82 -24.46
C THR A 146 0.10 11.38 -25.86
N ASP A 147 1.33 11.26 -26.37
CA ASP A 147 1.77 11.75 -27.68
C ASP A 147 1.53 10.75 -28.84
N GLY A 148 0.84 9.65 -28.57
CA GLY A 148 0.51 8.63 -29.56
C GLY A 148 1.62 7.61 -29.85
N ARG A 149 2.69 7.59 -29.04
CA ARG A 149 3.73 6.56 -29.19
C ARG A 149 3.20 5.17 -28.84
N GLU A 150 3.85 4.14 -29.39
CA GLU A 150 3.59 2.75 -29.03
C GLU A 150 4.38 2.33 -27.80
N LEU A 151 3.84 1.36 -27.06
CA LEU A 151 4.57 0.65 -26.01
C LEU A 151 5.70 -0.22 -26.59
N PRO A 152 6.79 -0.45 -25.85
CA PRO A 152 7.82 -1.40 -26.24
C PRO A 152 7.23 -2.78 -26.56
N LYS A 153 7.66 -3.38 -27.68
CA LYS A 153 7.16 -4.69 -28.14
C LYS A 153 7.87 -5.87 -27.50
N SER A 154 9.10 -5.65 -27.02
CA SER A 154 9.90 -6.69 -26.35
C SER A 154 10.64 -6.09 -25.15
N ILE A 155 10.60 -6.81 -24.03
CA ILE A 155 11.19 -6.40 -22.77
C ILE A 155 12.24 -7.44 -22.38
N ASP A 156 13.39 -6.98 -21.84
CA ASP A 156 14.49 -7.81 -21.33
C ASP A 156 15.00 -8.89 -22.32
N THR A 157 14.79 -8.67 -23.61
CA THR A 157 15.39 -9.49 -24.65
C THR A 157 16.70 -8.87 -25.14
N LYS A 158 17.49 -9.61 -25.93
CA LYS A 158 18.79 -9.13 -26.43
C LYS A 158 18.72 -7.77 -27.13
N ASP A 159 17.63 -7.54 -27.88
CA ASP A 159 17.38 -6.30 -28.65
C ASP A 159 16.18 -5.54 -28.10
N GLY A 160 15.72 -5.91 -26.90
CA GLY A 160 14.54 -5.32 -26.24
C GLY A 160 14.87 -4.16 -25.34
N THR A 161 13.83 -3.56 -24.84
CA THR A 161 13.90 -2.49 -23.84
C THR A 161 14.02 -3.09 -22.45
N PRO A 162 14.89 -2.58 -21.56
CA PRO A 162 14.98 -3.11 -20.18
C PRO A 162 13.69 -2.86 -19.41
N SER A 163 13.32 -3.79 -18.52
CA SER A 163 12.22 -3.60 -17.57
C SER A 163 12.48 -2.42 -16.63
N ARG A 164 11.41 -1.88 -16.05
CA ARG A 164 11.44 -0.81 -15.05
C ARG A 164 10.49 -1.12 -13.92
N TRP A 165 10.72 -0.59 -12.75
CA TRP A 165 9.86 -0.81 -11.59
C TRP A 165 8.36 -0.59 -11.87
N TYR A 166 8.03 0.44 -12.65
CA TYR A 166 6.65 0.76 -13.06
C TYR A 166 6.43 0.64 -14.57
N GLY A 167 7.34 -0.01 -15.27
CA GLY A 167 7.24 -0.29 -16.71
C GLY A 167 7.24 0.95 -17.58
N TYR A 168 6.61 0.80 -18.73
CA TYR A 168 6.36 1.83 -19.73
C TYR A 168 4.86 1.99 -19.89
N SER A 169 4.39 3.22 -19.92
CA SER A 169 2.97 3.53 -19.95
C SER A 169 2.63 4.51 -21.07
N VAL A 170 1.55 4.24 -21.78
CA VAL A 170 0.89 5.17 -22.68
C VAL A 170 -0.54 5.37 -22.25
N GLY A 171 -1.12 6.54 -22.51
CA GLY A 171 -2.47 6.86 -22.10
C GLY A 171 -3.24 7.64 -23.13
N HIS A 172 -4.56 7.52 -23.08
CA HIS A 172 -5.48 8.27 -23.91
C HIS A 172 -6.83 8.47 -23.19
N TRP A 173 -7.58 9.44 -23.67
CA TRP A 173 -8.94 9.66 -23.20
C TRP A 173 -9.92 8.78 -23.98
N ASP A 174 -10.74 8.03 -23.24
CA ASP A 174 -11.89 7.27 -23.74
C ASP A 174 -13.17 8.04 -23.35
N GLY A 175 -13.67 8.85 -24.28
CA GLY A 175 -14.72 9.81 -24.00
C GLY A 175 -14.28 11.01 -23.13
N ASP A 176 -15.20 11.66 -22.47
CA ASP A 176 -14.98 12.93 -21.77
C ASP A 176 -14.33 12.77 -20.39
N TYR A 177 -14.52 11.62 -19.72
CA TYR A 177 -14.26 11.48 -18.29
C TYR A 177 -13.40 10.28 -17.90
N THR A 178 -13.07 9.40 -18.84
CA THR A 178 -12.27 8.21 -18.58
C THR A 178 -10.89 8.32 -19.24
N PHE A 179 -9.84 8.24 -18.44
CA PHE A 179 -8.47 8.13 -18.91
C PHE A 179 -8.01 6.69 -18.83
N VAL A 180 -7.55 6.13 -19.92
CA VAL A 180 -7.07 4.75 -20.04
C VAL A 180 -5.56 4.77 -20.11
N ILE A 181 -4.92 3.88 -19.35
CA ILE A 181 -3.47 3.70 -19.34
C ILE A 181 -3.16 2.24 -19.66
N ASP A 182 -2.37 2.01 -20.69
CA ASP A 182 -1.80 0.72 -21.01
C ASP A 182 -0.32 0.69 -20.61
N SER A 183 0.09 -0.39 -19.93
CA SER A 183 1.45 -0.52 -19.40
C SER A 183 2.03 -1.91 -19.65
N VAL A 184 3.36 -1.96 -19.88
CA VAL A 184 4.15 -3.20 -20.06
C VAL A 184 5.54 -3.06 -19.44
N GLY A 185 6.22 -4.18 -19.22
CA GLY A 185 7.63 -4.19 -18.82
C GLY A 185 7.88 -3.76 -17.38
N MET A 186 6.95 -4.08 -16.48
CA MET A 186 7.15 -3.93 -15.03
C MET A 186 8.15 -4.95 -14.53
N ASP A 187 9.00 -4.54 -13.59
CA ASP A 187 10.04 -5.39 -13.01
C ASP A 187 9.42 -6.51 -12.17
N GLU A 188 9.69 -7.75 -12.53
CA GLU A 188 9.12 -8.95 -11.92
C GLU A 188 9.53 -9.21 -10.47
N ARG A 189 10.41 -8.39 -9.89
CA ARG A 189 10.73 -8.41 -8.46
C ARG A 189 9.62 -7.83 -7.61
N THR A 190 8.72 -7.03 -8.19
CA THR A 190 7.56 -6.48 -7.47
C THR A 190 6.45 -7.53 -7.32
N TRP A 191 5.59 -7.32 -6.33
CA TRP A 191 4.42 -8.17 -6.10
C TRP A 191 3.14 -7.40 -6.39
N LEU A 192 2.08 -8.11 -6.81
CA LEU A 192 0.79 -7.46 -7.07
C LEU A 192 0.13 -6.98 -5.78
N ASP A 193 0.34 -7.70 -4.66
CA ASP A 193 -0.26 -7.41 -3.36
C ASP A 193 0.65 -7.77 -2.18
N THR A 194 0.12 -7.62 -0.98
CA THR A 194 0.80 -7.98 0.27
C THR A 194 0.78 -9.49 0.56
N ALA A 195 0.01 -10.28 -0.19
CA ALA A 195 0.00 -11.75 -0.07
C ALA A 195 1.10 -12.42 -0.91
N GLY A 196 1.84 -11.65 -1.69
CA GLY A 196 2.97 -12.14 -2.46
C GLY A 196 2.60 -12.69 -3.82
N HIS A 197 1.48 -12.27 -4.42
CA HIS A 197 1.13 -12.69 -5.78
C HIS A 197 2.15 -12.16 -6.78
N PRO A 198 2.81 -13.07 -7.53
CA PRO A 198 3.86 -12.70 -8.48
C PRO A 198 3.29 -12.22 -9.80
N HIS A 199 4.14 -11.56 -10.57
CA HIS A 199 3.93 -11.35 -12.00
C HIS A 199 5.22 -11.61 -12.78
N SER A 200 5.14 -11.63 -14.09
CA SER A 200 6.30 -11.69 -14.99
C SER A 200 6.56 -10.34 -15.65
N VAL A 201 7.71 -10.23 -16.29
CA VAL A 201 8.04 -9.04 -17.09
C VAL A 201 7.13 -8.87 -18.32
N ASP A 202 6.45 -9.94 -18.74
CA ASP A 202 5.50 -9.91 -19.87
C ASP A 202 4.08 -9.48 -19.45
N MET A 203 3.88 -9.19 -18.16
CA MET A 203 2.61 -8.67 -17.68
C MET A 203 2.19 -7.41 -18.42
N ARG A 204 0.92 -7.40 -18.83
CA ARG A 204 0.22 -6.24 -19.39
C ARG A 204 -0.80 -5.75 -18.41
N VAL A 205 -0.86 -4.45 -18.26
CA VAL A 205 -1.85 -3.82 -17.36
C VAL A 205 -2.61 -2.77 -18.15
N GLN A 206 -3.93 -2.77 -18.01
CA GLN A 206 -4.78 -1.68 -18.43
C GLN A 206 -5.47 -1.07 -17.21
N GLU A 207 -5.25 0.21 -16.99
CA GLU A 207 -5.89 0.99 -15.93
C GLU A 207 -6.94 1.92 -16.56
N ARG A 208 -8.07 2.09 -15.88
CA ARG A 208 -9.14 3.01 -16.29
C ARG A 208 -9.47 3.92 -15.11
N TYR A 209 -9.25 5.21 -15.28
CA TYR A 209 -9.56 6.24 -14.30
C TYR A 209 -10.76 7.05 -14.80
N THR A 210 -11.91 6.90 -14.16
CA THR A 210 -13.15 7.60 -14.53
C THR A 210 -13.48 8.63 -13.47
N ARG A 211 -13.45 9.91 -13.84
CA ARG A 211 -13.90 10.98 -12.95
C ARG A 211 -15.42 11.08 -13.03
N VAL A 212 -16.11 10.50 -12.04
CA VAL A 212 -17.58 10.38 -12.03
C VAL A 212 -18.28 11.66 -11.61
N ASP A 213 -17.63 12.47 -10.79
CA ASP A 213 -17.99 13.83 -10.45
C ASP A 213 -16.75 14.66 -10.15
N HIS A 214 -16.91 15.91 -9.71
CA HIS A 214 -15.78 16.81 -9.44
C HIS A 214 -14.80 16.23 -8.41
N ASP A 215 -15.31 15.58 -7.37
CA ASP A 215 -14.54 15.16 -6.19
C ASP A 215 -14.33 13.64 -6.10
N THR A 216 -14.83 12.88 -7.10
CA THR A 216 -14.78 11.40 -7.07
C THR A 216 -14.17 10.83 -8.33
N LEU A 217 -13.16 9.98 -8.13
CA LEU A 217 -12.47 9.24 -9.16
C LEU A 217 -12.64 7.74 -8.90
N HIS A 218 -13.12 7.02 -9.90
CA HIS A 218 -13.18 5.56 -9.90
C HIS A 218 -12.03 4.99 -10.71
N MET A 219 -11.46 3.89 -10.24
CA MET A 219 -10.37 3.20 -10.90
C MET A 219 -10.68 1.71 -11.01
N SER A 220 -10.44 1.16 -12.20
CA SER A 220 -10.37 -0.29 -12.44
C SER A 220 -9.04 -0.63 -13.10
N ALA A 221 -8.54 -1.83 -12.85
CA ALA A 221 -7.32 -2.33 -13.46
C ALA A 221 -7.45 -3.79 -13.87
N THR A 222 -7.13 -4.09 -15.12
CA THR A 222 -7.08 -5.45 -15.68
C THR A 222 -5.62 -5.86 -15.85
N ILE A 223 -5.30 -7.07 -15.45
CA ILE A 223 -3.99 -7.70 -15.61
C ILE A 223 -4.11 -8.88 -16.57
N ASP A 224 -3.17 -8.96 -17.50
CA ASP A 224 -2.95 -10.09 -18.41
C ASP A 224 -1.49 -10.52 -18.32
N ASP A 225 -1.25 -11.65 -17.66
CA ASP A 225 0.07 -12.26 -17.54
C ASP A 225 0.00 -13.76 -17.80
N PRO A 226 0.03 -14.18 -19.06
CA PRO A 226 -0.16 -15.59 -19.43
C PRO A 226 0.98 -16.50 -18.98
N LYS A 227 2.12 -15.96 -18.53
CA LYS A 227 3.19 -16.75 -17.92
C LYS A 227 2.86 -17.16 -16.48
N ILE A 228 2.10 -16.34 -15.76
CA ILE A 228 1.82 -16.54 -14.34
C ILE A 228 0.39 -17.03 -14.11
N TYR A 229 -0.59 -16.50 -14.84
CA TYR A 229 -2.03 -16.79 -14.65
C TYR A 229 -2.63 -17.44 -15.89
N ILE A 230 -3.63 -18.31 -15.70
CA ILE A 230 -4.26 -19.01 -16.82
C ILE A 230 -5.20 -18.14 -17.65
N SER A 231 -5.59 -16.98 -17.15
CA SER A 231 -6.47 -16.01 -17.85
C SER A 231 -6.25 -14.59 -17.33
N PRO A 232 -6.56 -13.57 -18.14
CA PRO A 232 -6.66 -12.21 -17.66
C PRO A 232 -7.70 -12.05 -16.56
N PHE A 233 -7.55 -11.05 -15.70
CA PHE A 233 -8.45 -10.76 -14.58
C PHE A 233 -8.50 -9.28 -14.24
N GLU A 234 -9.60 -8.84 -13.64
CA GLU A 234 -9.68 -7.54 -12.97
C GLU A 234 -9.05 -7.62 -11.59
N GLU A 235 -7.93 -6.94 -11.42
CA GLU A 235 -7.25 -6.84 -10.13
C GLU A 235 -7.90 -5.79 -9.24
N LEU A 236 -8.31 -4.69 -9.83
CA LEU A 236 -9.04 -3.62 -9.15
C LEU A 236 -10.35 -3.38 -9.88
N THR A 237 -11.47 -3.48 -9.18
CA THR A 237 -12.79 -3.28 -9.74
C THR A 237 -13.45 -2.08 -9.07
N ASP A 238 -13.60 -0.99 -9.83
CA ASP A 238 -14.36 0.20 -9.45
C ASP A 238 -13.96 0.78 -8.07
N VAL A 239 -12.66 0.83 -7.79
CA VAL A 239 -12.16 1.38 -6.52
C VAL A 239 -12.27 2.90 -6.50
N THR A 240 -12.76 3.46 -5.41
CA THR A 240 -13.08 4.88 -5.29
C THR A 240 -11.96 5.66 -4.63
N PHE A 241 -11.60 6.80 -5.23
CA PHE A 241 -10.71 7.82 -4.69
C PHE A 241 -11.46 9.14 -4.51
N LYS A 242 -11.05 9.91 -3.52
CA LYS A 242 -11.61 11.23 -3.21
C LYS A 242 -10.59 12.35 -3.43
N TRP A 243 -11.06 13.46 -3.96
CA TRP A 243 -10.26 14.63 -4.22
C TRP A 243 -9.89 15.36 -2.91
N ILE A 244 -8.61 15.72 -2.76
CA ILE A 244 -8.08 16.39 -1.57
C ILE A 244 -7.28 17.65 -1.96
N PRO A 245 -7.93 18.68 -2.52
CA PRO A 245 -7.24 19.79 -3.19
C PRO A 245 -6.33 20.61 -2.29
N ASN A 246 -6.65 20.68 -1.00
CA ASN A 246 -5.96 21.53 -0.03
C ASN A 246 -5.02 20.75 0.91
N GLN A 247 -4.79 19.48 0.61
CA GLN A 247 -3.91 18.65 1.43
C GLN A 247 -2.59 18.38 0.71
N ASP A 248 -1.50 18.51 1.42
CA ASP A 248 -0.24 18.00 0.97
C ASP A 248 -0.23 16.47 1.15
N LEU A 249 0.34 15.78 0.18
CA LEU A 249 0.70 14.39 0.36
C LEU A 249 1.91 14.36 1.30
N GLU A 250 1.70 13.81 2.48
CA GLU A 250 2.76 13.69 3.50
C GLU A 250 3.99 12.97 2.92
N GLU A 251 5.14 13.37 3.42
CA GLU A 251 6.38 12.77 2.97
C GLU A 251 6.55 11.38 3.61
N GLN A 252 6.60 10.37 2.77
CA GLN A 252 6.86 9.00 3.20
C GLN A 252 7.98 8.42 2.35
N ILE A 253 9.17 8.44 2.93
CA ILE A 253 10.38 7.93 2.30
C ILE A 253 10.82 6.69 3.06
N CYS A 254 10.95 5.57 2.37
CA CYS A 254 11.58 4.39 2.90
C CYS A 254 13.10 4.54 2.77
N VAL A 255 13.82 4.26 3.86
CA VAL A 255 15.28 4.34 3.91
C VAL A 255 15.85 2.93 4.05
N PRO A 256 16.52 2.37 3.03
CA PRO A 256 16.99 0.97 3.04
C PRO A 256 17.86 0.61 4.24
N SER A 257 18.75 1.52 4.66
CA SER A 257 19.60 1.28 5.84
C SER A 257 18.80 1.16 7.14
N GLU A 258 17.73 1.91 7.28
CA GLU A 258 16.84 1.85 8.44
C GLU A 258 16.00 0.58 8.41
N GLY A 259 15.48 0.19 7.24
CA GLY A 259 14.78 -1.06 7.03
C GLY A 259 15.64 -2.27 7.40
N ILE A 260 16.89 -2.32 6.90
CA ILE A 260 17.85 -3.36 7.24
C ILE A 260 18.18 -3.35 8.74
N ALA A 261 18.41 -2.18 9.34
CA ALA A 261 18.66 -2.07 10.78
C ALA A 261 17.45 -2.57 11.60
N TYR A 262 16.24 -2.21 11.19
CA TYR A 262 15.01 -2.69 11.83
C TYR A 262 14.89 -4.21 11.74
N MET A 263 15.10 -4.80 10.58
CA MET A 263 15.05 -6.25 10.37
C MET A 263 16.10 -6.97 11.23
N ASN A 264 17.30 -6.44 11.36
CA ASN A 264 18.38 -7.04 12.15
C ASN A 264 18.10 -6.95 13.68
N ILE A 265 17.45 -5.90 14.14
CA ILE A 265 17.22 -5.66 15.58
C ILE A 265 15.88 -6.27 16.01
N ILE A 266 14.81 -5.99 15.30
CA ILE A 266 13.44 -6.36 15.67
C ILE A 266 13.07 -7.72 15.08
N GLY A 267 13.51 -8.01 13.86
CA GLY A 267 13.27 -9.29 13.19
C GLY A 267 13.95 -10.48 13.87
N HIS A 268 14.95 -10.23 14.73
CA HIS A 268 15.65 -11.25 15.52
C HIS A 268 15.58 -10.92 17.03
N PRO A 269 14.38 -10.92 17.64
CA PRO A 269 14.24 -10.67 19.07
C PRO A 269 14.94 -11.78 19.85
N GLY A 270 16.01 -11.46 20.55
CA GLY A 270 16.78 -12.41 21.35
C GLY A 270 18.29 -12.47 21.06
N GLY A 271 18.78 -11.61 20.18
CA GLY A 271 20.22 -11.34 20.05
C GLY A 271 21.06 -12.42 19.37
N SER A 272 20.47 -13.39 18.71
CA SER A 272 21.21 -14.28 17.81
C SER A 272 21.17 -13.70 16.39
N ALA A 273 22.01 -12.72 16.13
CA ALA A 273 22.30 -12.28 14.78
C ALA A 273 23.11 -13.39 14.08
N GLU A 274 22.46 -14.40 13.54
CA GLU A 274 23.06 -15.11 12.41
C GLU A 274 22.76 -14.26 11.16
N PRO A 275 23.80 -13.80 10.45
CA PRO A 275 23.60 -13.14 9.18
C PRO A 275 22.90 -14.12 8.25
N ALA A 276 21.82 -13.67 7.61
CA ALA A 276 21.17 -14.41 6.54
C ALA A 276 22.21 -14.79 5.49
N LYS A 277 22.38 -16.08 5.29
CA LYS A 277 23.21 -16.65 4.22
C LYS A 277 22.49 -16.56 2.89
#